data_148aa10834a356e950298ecf9219ccc7
#
_entry.id   148aa10834a356e950298ecf9219ccc7
#
_cell.length_a   1.000
_cell.length_b   1.000
_cell.length_c   1.000
_cell.angle_alpha   90.00
_cell.angle_beta   90.00
_cell.angle_gamma   90.00
#
_symmetry.space_group_name_H-M   'P 1'
#
loop_
_entity.id
_entity.type
_entity.pdbx_description
1 polymer ?
#
loop_
_entity_poly.entity_id
_entity_poly.type
_entity_poly.pdbx_seq_one_letter_code
_entity_poly.pdbx_strand_id
1 'polypeptide(L)'
;MEKEMLAIAKFKSGEGKFEKFMGWMQSDEGMGVRKTIAHVEKTVPAVAPDKSYVMFKVSVHNEENMKKFVTGQNPVAKPIFDECIESVKMWEMSPVKL
;
A
#
# COMPACT_ATOMS: atom_id res chain seq x y z
N MET A 1 -16.97 3.92 8.64
CA MET A 1 -16.10 4.70 9.55
C MET A 1 -14.68 4.64 9.05
N GLU A 2 -14.02 5.79 8.97
CA GLU A 2 -12.64 5.84 8.51
C GLU A 2 -11.67 5.47 9.61
N LYS A 3 -10.61 4.75 9.25
CA LYS A 3 -9.49 4.46 10.14
C LYS A 3 -8.20 4.92 9.50
N GLU A 4 -7.33 5.53 10.29
CA GLU A 4 -5.98 5.80 9.83
C GLU A 4 -5.12 4.56 10.03
N MET A 5 -4.41 4.14 8.99
CA MET A 5 -3.55 2.98 9.03
C MET A 5 -2.20 3.30 8.40
N LEU A 6 -1.16 2.68 8.95
CA LEU A 6 0.18 2.76 8.42
C LEU A 6 0.56 1.41 7.84
N ALA A 7 0.96 1.39 6.59
CA ALA A 7 1.44 0.16 5.94
C ALA A 7 2.88 0.38 5.47
N ILE A 8 3.74 -0.58 5.77
CA ILE A 8 5.13 -0.58 5.32
C ILE A 8 5.37 -1.83 4.49
N ALA A 9 5.72 -1.63 3.22
CA ALA A 9 6.01 -2.72 2.30
C ALA A 9 7.51 -2.81 2.06
N LYS A 10 8.05 -4.03 2.18
CA LYS A 10 9.43 -4.33 1.84
C LYS A 10 9.46 -4.89 0.42
N PHE A 11 10.32 -4.35 -0.43
CA PHE A 11 10.46 -4.82 -1.80
C PHE A 11 11.37 -6.04 -1.88
N LYS A 12 11.07 -6.93 -2.83
CA LYS A 12 11.96 -8.03 -3.19
C LYS A 12 13.23 -7.46 -3.79
N SER A 13 14.34 -8.20 -3.67
CA SER A 13 15.60 -7.81 -4.30
C SER A 13 15.46 -7.82 -5.82
N GLY A 14 16.22 -6.95 -6.49
CA GLY A 14 16.19 -6.81 -7.94
C GLY A 14 15.89 -5.37 -8.35
N GLU A 15 16.29 -5.03 -9.58
CA GLU A 15 16.11 -3.68 -10.09
C GLU A 15 14.66 -3.42 -10.48
N GLY A 16 14.24 -2.16 -10.30
CA GLY A 16 12.95 -1.68 -10.81
C GLY A 16 11.74 -2.09 -10.03
N LYS A 17 11.88 -2.78 -8.90
CA LYS A 17 10.72 -3.26 -8.12
C LYS A 17 9.89 -2.10 -7.58
N PHE A 18 10.54 -1.07 -7.03
CA PHE A 18 9.87 0.12 -6.54
C PHE A 18 9.12 0.83 -7.68
N GLU A 19 9.81 1.09 -8.78
CA GLU A 19 9.24 1.81 -9.92
C GLU A 19 8.04 1.06 -10.51
N LYS A 20 8.15 -0.23 -10.64
CA LYS A 20 7.07 -1.06 -11.17
C LYS A 20 5.85 -1.05 -10.26
N PHE A 21 6.07 -1.21 -8.97
CA PHE A 21 4.99 -1.20 -7.99
C PHE A 21 4.27 0.15 -7.96
N MET A 22 5.04 1.24 -7.87
CA MET A 22 4.46 2.58 -7.83
C MET A 22 3.75 2.94 -9.14
N GLY A 23 4.29 2.49 -10.28
CA GLY A 23 3.64 2.65 -11.56
C GLY A 23 2.27 1.96 -11.60
N TRP A 24 2.18 0.73 -11.08
CA TRP A 24 0.91 0.04 -10.98
C TRP A 24 -0.05 0.76 -10.03
N MET A 25 0.44 1.23 -8.88
CA MET A 25 -0.38 1.95 -7.91
C MET A 25 -1.02 3.20 -8.51
N GLN A 26 -0.37 3.82 -9.48
CA GLN A 26 -0.85 5.03 -10.15
C GLN A 26 -1.61 4.74 -11.45
N SER A 27 -1.64 3.48 -11.89
CA SER A 27 -2.38 3.08 -13.08
C SER A 27 -3.89 3.09 -12.82
N ASP A 28 -4.70 3.07 -13.89
CA ASP A 28 -6.15 3.00 -13.76
C ASP A 28 -6.58 1.77 -12.95
N GLU A 29 -5.93 0.64 -13.19
CA GLU A 29 -6.19 -0.59 -12.44
C GLU A 29 -5.87 -0.43 -10.96
N GLY A 30 -4.68 0.08 -10.66
CA GLY A 30 -4.26 0.29 -9.27
C GLY A 30 -5.12 1.32 -8.55
N MET A 31 -5.44 2.41 -9.22
CA MET A 31 -6.33 3.44 -8.65
C MET A 31 -7.72 2.90 -8.38
N GLY A 32 -8.25 2.06 -9.28
CA GLY A 32 -9.54 1.41 -9.08
C GLY A 32 -9.56 0.55 -7.82
N VAL A 33 -8.53 -0.25 -7.61
CA VAL A 33 -8.38 -1.07 -6.40
C VAL A 33 -8.28 -0.18 -5.16
N ARG A 34 -7.41 0.85 -5.19
CA ARG A 34 -7.17 1.72 -4.04
C ARG A 34 -8.43 2.46 -3.60
N LYS A 35 -9.27 2.87 -4.54
CA LYS A 35 -10.54 3.56 -4.24
C LYS A 35 -11.52 2.67 -3.48
N THR A 36 -11.46 1.36 -3.66
CA THR A 36 -12.32 0.43 -2.91
C THR A 36 -11.86 0.24 -1.46
N ILE A 37 -10.68 0.73 -1.11
CA ILE A 37 -10.04 0.51 0.18
C ILE A 37 -10.01 1.77 1.03
N ALA A 38 -9.59 2.90 0.42
CA ALA A 38 -9.25 4.10 1.16
C ALA A 38 -9.53 5.36 0.33
N HIS A 39 -9.48 6.50 1.00
CA HIS A 39 -9.53 7.80 0.34
C HIS A 39 -8.17 8.10 -0.27
N VAL A 40 -8.04 7.88 -1.57
CA VAL A 40 -6.77 7.99 -2.29
C VAL A 40 -6.13 9.38 -2.12
N GLU A 41 -6.93 10.42 -2.13
CA GLU A 41 -6.47 11.81 -1.98
C GLU A 41 -5.88 12.11 -0.59
N LYS A 42 -6.15 11.25 0.40
CA LYS A 42 -5.61 11.39 1.76
C LYS A 42 -4.41 10.50 2.02
N THR A 43 -3.97 9.74 1.04
CA THR A 43 -2.82 8.85 1.16
C THR A 43 -1.52 9.65 1.17
N VAL A 44 -0.66 9.36 2.14
CA VAL A 44 0.66 10.01 2.24
C VAL A 44 1.73 8.92 2.10
N PRO A 45 2.41 8.86 0.95
CA PRO A 45 3.49 7.90 0.74
C PRO A 45 4.85 8.48 1.14
N ALA A 46 5.76 7.60 1.55
CA ALA A 46 7.16 7.94 1.75
C ALA A 46 8.01 6.72 1.41
N VAL A 47 9.20 6.94 0.90
CA VAL A 47 10.08 5.88 0.43
C VAL A 47 11.43 5.98 1.15
N ALA A 48 12.02 4.83 1.49
CA ALA A 48 13.38 4.79 2.02
C ALA A 48 14.37 5.27 0.95
N PRO A 49 15.48 5.95 1.34
CA PRO A 49 16.43 6.48 0.36
C PRO A 49 16.97 5.44 -0.62
N ASP A 50 17.13 4.18 -0.19
CA ASP A 50 17.61 3.07 -1.03
C ASP A 50 16.49 2.35 -1.77
N LYS A 51 15.22 2.81 -1.61
CA LYS A 51 14.04 2.22 -2.23
C LYS A 51 13.75 0.77 -1.81
N SER A 52 14.26 0.35 -0.65
CA SER A 52 14.00 -1.00 -0.12
C SER A 52 12.64 -1.12 0.55
N TYR A 53 12.10 0.00 1.03
CA TYR A 53 10.81 0.06 1.71
C TYR A 53 10.01 1.24 1.21
N VAL A 54 8.68 1.08 1.19
CA VAL A 54 7.76 2.21 1.00
C VAL A 54 6.75 2.19 2.15
N MET A 55 6.41 3.37 2.63
CA MET A 55 5.44 3.56 3.69
C MET A 55 4.23 4.30 3.11
N PHE A 56 3.04 3.88 3.52
CA PHE A 56 1.81 4.58 3.18
C PHE A 56 1.01 4.83 4.45
N LYS A 57 0.67 6.10 4.70
CA LYS A 57 -0.33 6.46 5.68
C LYS A 57 -1.63 6.63 4.92
N VAL A 58 -2.64 5.83 5.26
CA VAL A 58 -3.88 5.76 4.49
C VAL A 58 -5.09 5.99 5.38
N SER A 59 -6.11 6.63 4.81
CA SER A 59 -7.42 6.80 5.45
C SER A 59 -8.34 5.72 4.90
N VAL A 60 -8.49 4.63 5.65
CA VAL A 60 -9.18 3.41 5.19
C VAL A 60 -10.67 3.50 5.48
N HIS A 61 -11.49 3.34 4.44
CA HIS A 61 -12.94 3.26 4.59
C HIS A 61 -13.48 1.83 4.50
N ASN A 62 -12.64 0.88 4.09
CA ASN A 62 -12.99 -0.53 4.01
C ASN A 62 -11.81 -1.38 4.50
N GLU A 63 -11.85 -1.70 5.79
CA GLU A 63 -10.74 -2.41 6.46
C GLU A 63 -10.58 -3.83 5.92
N GLU A 64 -11.68 -4.52 5.59
CA GLU A 64 -11.61 -5.86 5.02
C GLU A 64 -10.87 -5.85 3.68
N ASN A 65 -11.21 -4.90 2.81
CA ASN A 65 -10.50 -4.75 1.54
C ASN A 65 -9.04 -4.39 1.73
N MET A 66 -8.73 -3.57 2.75
CA MET A 66 -7.33 -3.25 3.07
C MET A 66 -6.55 -4.49 3.46
N LYS A 67 -7.12 -5.34 4.32
CA LYS A 67 -6.46 -6.59 4.73
C LYS A 67 -6.22 -7.51 3.54
N LYS A 68 -7.21 -7.69 2.67
CA LYS A 68 -7.05 -8.50 1.46
C LYS A 68 -5.97 -7.96 0.55
N PHE A 69 -5.89 -6.63 0.43
CA PHE A 69 -4.89 -5.98 -0.41
C PHE A 69 -3.46 -6.25 0.10
N VAL A 70 -3.21 -5.99 1.39
CA VAL A 70 -1.85 -6.10 1.94
C VAL A 70 -1.38 -7.55 2.15
N THR A 71 -2.30 -8.49 2.20
CA THR A 71 -1.97 -9.92 2.34
C THR A 71 -1.86 -10.64 0.99
N GLY A 72 -2.01 -9.91 -0.12
CA GLY A 72 -1.93 -10.49 -1.46
C GLY A 72 -3.16 -11.30 -1.85
N GLN A 73 -4.28 -11.14 -1.16
CA GLN A 73 -5.52 -11.87 -1.46
C GLN A 73 -6.40 -11.15 -2.47
N ASN A 74 -6.11 -9.89 -2.80
CA ASN A 74 -6.83 -9.16 -3.83
C ASN A 74 -6.38 -9.70 -5.19
N PRO A 75 -7.28 -10.29 -6.00
CA PRO A 75 -6.87 -10.94 -7.25
C PRO A 75 -6.28 -9.98 -8.29
N VAL A 76 -6.67 -8.72 -8.24
CA VAL A 76 -6.15 -7.69 -9.16
C VAL A 76 -4.73 -7.27 -8.76
N ALA A 77 -4.49 -7.14 -7.45
CA ALA A 77 -3.19 -6.71 -6.93
C ALA A 77 -2.19 -7.87 -6.79
N LYS A 78 -2.66 -9.11 -6.69
CA LYS A 78 -1.81 -10.25 -6.43
C LYS A 78 -0.59 -10.38 -7.37
N PRO A 79 -0.73 -10.25 -8.70
CA PRO A 79 0.43 -10.37 -9.58
C PRO A 79 1.54 -9.37 -9.28
N ILE A 80 1.19 -8.10 -9.02
CA ILE A 80 2.19 -7.07 -8.74
C ILE A 80 2.82 -7.27 -7.36
N PHE A 81 2.04 -7.72 -6.38
CA PHE A 81 2.56 -8.04 -5.05
C PHE A 81 3.51 -9.23 -5.12
N ASP A 82 3.13 -10.30 -5.81
CA ASP A 82 3.98 -11.49 -5.96
C ASP A 82 5.31 -11.16 -6.63
N GLU A 83 5.30 -10.22 -7.57
CA GLU A 83 6.52 -9.85 -8.29
C GLU A 83 7.41 -8.89 -7.48
N CYS A 84 6.83 -7.93 -6.78
CA CYS A 84 7.57 -6.79 -6.24
C CYS A 84 7.72 -6.79 -4.71
N ILE A 85 6.77 -7.34 -3.98
CA ILE A 85 6.66 -7.16 -2.54
C ILE A 85 7.06 -8.43 -1.80
N GLU A 86 8.02 -8.30 -0.88
CA GLU A 86 8.44 -9.41 -0.03
C GLU A 86 7.54 -9.56 1.18
N SER A 87 7.21 -8.46 1.83
CA SER A 87 6.36 -8.46 3.02
C SER A 87 5.69 -7.11 3.21
N VAL A 88 4.55 -7.12 3.91
CA VAL A 88 3.86 -5.88 4.31
C VAL A 88 3.55 -6.00 5.79
N LYS A 89 3.81 -4.93 6.53
CA LYS A 89 3.38 -4.77 7.92
C LYS A 89 2.39 -3.61 7.97
N MET A 90 1.38 -3.76 8.81
CA MET A 90 0.30 -2.78 8.88
C MET A 90 -0.11 -2.56 10.33
N TRP A 91 -0.36 -1.31 10.69
CA TRP A 91 -0.82 -0.91 12.02
C TRP A 91 -1.98 0.05 11.90
N GLU A 92 -2.91 -0.04 12.85
CA GLU A 92 -3.91 1.00 13.04
C GLU A 92 -3.25 2.14 13.80
N MET A 93 -3.50 3.38 13.36
CA MET A 93 -2.88 4.57 13.94
C MET A 93 -3.96 5.48 14.51
N SER A 94 -3.67 6.08 15.64
CA SER A 94 -4.53 7.08 16.24
C SER A 94 -3.76 8.39 16.40
N PRO A 95 -4.39 9.55 16.15
CA PRO A 95 -3.70 10.82 16.32
C PRO A 95 -3.30 11.06 17.77
N VAL A 96 -2.13 11.65 17.93
CA VAL A 96 -1.61 12.01 19.26
C VAL A 96 -1.38 13.52 19.26
N LYS A 97 -1.83 14.17 20.32
CA LYS A 97 -1.60 15.59 20.49
C LYS A 97 -0.28 15.81 21.22
N LEU A 98 0.62 16.55 20.59
CA LEU A 98 1.92 16.88 21.15
C LEU A 98 1.95 18.31 21.67
#